data_c4a1fecc6351e468827488910834a2da
#
_entry.id   c4a1fecc6351e468827488910834a2da
#
_cell.length_a   1.000
_cell.length_b   1.000
_cell.length_c   1.000
_cell.angle_alpha   90.00
_cell.angle_beta   90.00
_cell.angle_gamma   90.00
#
_symmetry.space_group_name_H-M   'P 1'
#
loop_
_entity.id
_entity.type
_entity.pdbx_description
1 polymer ?
#
loop_
_entity_poly.entity_id
_entity_poly.type
_entity_poly.pdbx_seq_one_letter_code
_entity_poly.pdbx_strand_id
1 'polypeptide(L)'
;MSLVSLVPGSRRLLPAAWVALAAAAWAASFVVLLALGYHLHRTGGGGSVDQALDARLTARLAEHRGLLRGLVLLGSPAVVVLGSVALAGVAAGRRWRRAVAVALLAAPLAGAATEFLLKPLIGVRKDPGAPYGFPSGHTTGAVALALVIVVLLLPRPGMHLGPASVRVALGVLALVLAAGTAVAVVALGYHRTTDTVGGVATAVLVVLALAAVADLAVAHR
;
A
#
# COMPACT_ATOMS: atom_id res chain seq x y z
N MET A 1 -19.46 -18.04 32.13
CA MET A 1 -19.57 -17.32 30.85
C MET A 1 -19.22 -15.88 31.10
N SER A 2 -18.04 -15.43 30.60
CA SER A 2 -17.54 -14.07 30.84
C SER A 2 -18.31 -13.06 29.99
N LEU A 3 -18.84 -12.00 30.63
CA LEU A 3 -19.58 -10.88 29.99
C LEU A 3 -18.72 -9.99 29.09
N VAL A 4 -17.41 -10.26 28.95
CA VAL A 4 -16.44 -9.49 28.13
C VAL A 4 -16.63 -9.71 26.62
N SER A 5 -17.42 -10.71 26.20
CA SER A 5 -17.60 -11.06 24.77
C SER A 5 -18.67 -10.25 24.01
N LEU A 6 -19.37 -9.32 24.66
CA LEU A 6 -20.54 -8.65 24.08
C LEU A 6 -20.34 -7.19 23.65
N VAL A 7 -19.12 -6.64 23.68
CA VAL A 7 -18.88 -5.29 23.17
C VAL A 7 -18.59 -5.33 21.67
N PRO A 8 -19.48 -4.87 20.78
CA PRO A 8 -19.30 -4.93 19.32
C PRO A 8 -18.11 -4.12 18.79
N GLY A 9 -17.41 -3.35 19.64
CA GLY A 9 -16.31 -2.47 19.27
C GLY A 9 -14.89 -3.05 19.41
N SER A 10 -14.74 -4.26 19.98
CA SER A 10 -13.42 -4.77 20.41
C SER A 10 -12.68 -5.69 19.41
N ARG A 11 -13.17 -5.79 18.16
CA ARG A 11 -12.61 -6.74 17.19
C ARG A 11 -11.33 -6.21 16.57
N ARG A 12 -10.22 -6.93 16.75
CA ARG A 12 -8.92 -6.61 16.15
C ARG A 12 -9.01 -6.59 14.63
N LEU A 13 -8.29 -5.66 13.99
CA LEU A 13 -8.14 -5.57 12.53
C LEU A 13 -7.20 -6.66 12.02
N LEU A 14 -6.14 -6.95 12.78
CA LEU A 14 -5.22 -8.04 12.51
C LEU A 14 -5.57 -9.24 13.41
N PRO A 15 -6.18 -10.31 12.87
CA PRO A 15 -6.43 -11.53 13.63
C PRO A 15 -5.12 -12.12 14.17
N ALA A 16 -5.15 -12.76 15.34
CA ALA A 16 -3.95 -13.28 16.01
C ALA A 16 -3.08 -14.18 15.09
N ALA A 17 -3.74 -15.02 14.28
CA ALA A 17 -3.06 -15.89 13.32
C ALA A 17 -2.22 -15.13 12.26
N TRP A 18 -2.50 -13.83 12.02
CA TRP A 18 -1.82 -13.03 11.00
C TRP A 18 -0.78 -12.06 11.57
N VAL A 19 -0.73 -11.90 12.90
CA VAL A 19 0.16 -10.92 13.55
C VAL A 19 1.63 -11.20 13.26
N ALA A 20 2.07 -12.47 13.36
CA ALA A 20 3.45 -12.84 13.09
C ALA A 20 3.85 -12.57 11.63
N LEU A 21 2.96 -12.92 10.68
CA LEU A 21 3.18 -12.64 9.26
C LEU A 21 3.20 -11.13 8.98
N ALA A 22 2.30 -10.37 9.57
CA ALA A 22 2.27 -8.91 9.43
C ALA A 22 3.55 -8.26 10.00
N ALA A 23 4.03 -8.72 11.16
CA ALA A 23 5.27 -8.24 11.74
C ALA A 23 6.49 -8.58 10.86
N ALA A 24 6.55 -9.79 10.33
CA ALA A 24 7.60 -10.20 9.40
C ALA A 24 7.58 -9.38 8.09
N ALA A 25 6.39 -9.17 7.51
CA ALA A 25 6.22 -8.34 6.32
C ALA A 25 6.62 -6.88 6.59
N TRP A 26 6.26 -6.34 7.75
CA TRP A 26 6.67 -5.00 8.18
C TRP A 26 8.19 -4.89 8.30
N ALA A 27 8.84 -5.82 9.02
CA ALA A 27 10.29 -5.83 9.21
C ALA A 27 11.04 -5.99 7.88
N ALA A 28 10.61 -6.91 7.02
CA ALA A 28 11.19 -7.09 5.68
C ALA A 28 11.06 -5.81 4.84
N SER A 29 9.88 -5.16 4.84
CA SER A 29 9.65 -3.91 4.12
C SER A 29 10.53 -2.77 4.65
N PHE A 30 10.76 -2.71 5.96
CA PHE A 30 11.66 -1.74 6.58
C PHE A 30 13.11 -1.93 6.09
N VAL A 31 13.60 -3.17 6.10
CA VAL A 31 14.94 -3.50 5.61
C VAL A 31 15.07 -3.18 4.14
N VAL A 32 14.09 -3.56 3.30
CA VAL A 32 14.09 -3.27 1.86
C VAL A 32 14.13 -1.77 1.60
N LEU A 33 13.29 -0.99 2.29
CA LEU A 33 13.23 0.46 2.12
C LEU A 33 14.55 1.14 2.50
N LEU A 34 15.16 0.73 3.62
CA LEU A 34 16.46 1.24 4.06
C LEU A 34 17.58 0.86 3.09
N ALA A 35 17.64 -0.42 2.69
CA ALA A 35 18.68 -0.91 1.79
C ALA A 35 18.63 -0.22 0.43
N LEU A 36 17.44 -0.14 -0.18
CA LEU A 36 17.26 0.55 -1.46
C LEU A 36 17.49 2.05 -1.33
N GLY A 37 16.96 2.70 -0.31
CA GLY A 37 17.15 4.12 -0.06
C GLY A 37 18.64 4.47 0.10
N TYR A 38 19.37 3.71 0.89
CA TYR A 38 20.82 3.89 1.07
C TYR A 38 21.59 3.63 -0.24
N HIS A 39 21.28 2.51 -0.93
CA HIS A 39 21.94 2.19 -2.20
C HIS A 39 21.74 3.29 -3.22
N LEU A 40 20.49 3.71 -3.45
CA LEU A 40 20.15 4.73 -4.44
C LEU A 40 20.72 6.11 -4.07
N HIS A 41 20.73 6.46 -2.78
CA HIS A 41 21.36 7.70 -2.31
C HIS A 41 22.87 7.72 -2.61
N ARG A 42 23.56 6.57 -2.44
CA ARG A 42 25.00 6.45 -2.69
C ARG A 42 25.36 6.41 -4.18
N THR A 43 24.52 5.78 -5.01
CA THR A 43 24.80 5.59 -6.44
C THR A 43 24.19 6.67 -7.35
N GLY A 44 23.28 7.48 -6.81
CA GLY A 44 22.53 8.49 -7.58
C GLY A 44 21.46 7.92 -8.50
N GLY A 45 21.28 6.60 -8.55
CA GLY A 45 20.27 5.98 -9.42
C GLY A 45 20.24 4.47 -9.45
N GLY A 46 19.31 3.92 -10.23
CA GLY A 46 19.17 2.49 -10.43
C GLY A 46 20.31 1.89 -11.24
N GLY A 47 20.64 0.63 -10.94
CA GLY A 47 21.71 -0.10 -11.62
C GLY A 47 21.27 -0.71 -12.96
N SER A 48 22.17 -1.54 -13.54
CA SER A 48 21.92 -2.25 -14.81
C SER A 48 20.65 -3.13 -14.78
N VAL A 49 20.28 -3.66 -13.60
CA VAL A 49 19.07 -4.46 -13.44
C VAL A 49 17.82 -3.60 -13.67
N ASP A 50 17.75 -2.41 -13.07
CA ASP A 50 16.66 -1.46 -13.33
C ASP A 50 16.55 -1.14 -14.81
N GLN A 51 17.68 -0.76 -15.43
CA GLN A 51 17.72 -0.39 -16.85
C GLN A 51 17.21 -1.53 -17.75
N ALA A 52 17.62 -2.78 -17.48
CA ALA A 52 17.20 -3.92 -18.26
C ALA A 52 15.69 -4.25 -18.07
N LEU A 53 15.18 -4.17 -16.86
CA LEU A 53 13.77 -4.41 -16.56
C LEU A 53 12.87 -3.31 -17.13
N ASP A 54 13.24 -2.06 -16.92
CA ASP A 54 12.51 -0.89 -17.39
C ASP A 54 12.42 -0.90 -18.93
N ALA A 55 13.53 -1.16 -19.63
CA ALA A 55 13.56 -1.27 -21.08
C ALA A 55 12.66 -2.41 -21.61
N ARG A 56 12.70 -3.58 -20.95
CA ARG A 56 11.84 -4.73 -21.33
C ARG A 56 10.36 -4.42 -21.14
N LEU A 57 9.97 -3.82 -20.02
CA LEU A 57 8.58 -3.47 -19.74
C LEU A 57 8.09 -2.40 -20.71
N THR A 58 8.88 -1.35 -20.94
CA THR A 58 8.55 -0.30 -21.90
C THR A 58 8.35 -0.86 -23.31
N ALA A 59 9.26 -1.72 -23.80
CA ALA A 59 9.19 -2.30 -25.13
C ALA A 59 7.97 -3.23 -25.28
N ARG A 60 7.73 -4.13 -24.29
CA ARG A 60 6.63 -5.12 -24.37
C ARG A 60 5.24 -4.50 -24.24
N LEU A 61 5.12 -3.38 -23.56
CA LEU A 61 3.83 -2.76 -23.26
C LEU A 61 3.61 -1.45 -24.03
N ALA A 62 4.46 -1.15 -25.01
CA ALA A 62 4.41 0.09 -25.81
C ALA A 62 3.05 0.35 -26.47
N GLU A 63 2.36 -0.70 -26.94
CA GLU A 63 1.07 -0.61 -27.61
C GLU A 63 -0.11 -0.42 -26.64
N HIS A 64 0.08 -0.63 -25.33
CA HIS A 64 -0.99 -0.63 -24.33
C HIS A 64 -1.07 0.66 -23.52
N ARG A 65 -0.53 1.76 -24.03
CA ARG A 65 -0.40 3.04 -23.29
C ARG A 65 -1.71 3.57 -22.70
N GLY A 66 -2.84 3.35 -23.36
CA GLY A 66 -4.15 3.75 -22.84
C GLY A 66 -4.51 3.00 -21.54
N LEU A 67 -4.38 1.67 -21.55
CA LEU A 67 -4.58 0.83 -20.37
C LEU A 67 -3.62 1.20 -19.25
N LEU A 68 -2.32 1.37 -19.56
CA LEU A 68 -1.30 1.73 -18.58
C LEU A 68 -1.62 3.06 -17.90
N ARG A 69 -2.04 4.09 -18.65
CA ARG A 69 -2.48 5.36 -18.07
C ARG A 69 -3.68 5.20 -17.13
N GLY A 70 -4.66 4.35 -17.52
CA GLY A 70 -5.79 4.01 -16.67
C GLY A 70 -5.34 3.36 -15.34
N LEU A 71 -4.39 2.42 -15.40
CA LEU A 71 -3.84 1.77 -14.21
C LEU A 71 -3.09 2.76 -13.31
N VAL A 72 -2.33 3.68 -13.88
CA VAL A 72 -1.62 4.73 -13.08
C VAL A 72 -2.61 5.60 -12.31
N LEU A 73 -3.78 5.90 -12.88
CA LEU A 73 -4.80 6.69 -12.18
C LEU A 73 -5.24 6.06 -10.86
N LEU A 74 -5.21 4.72 -10.74
CA LEU A 74 -5.58 4.04 -9.49
C LEU A 74 -4.69 4.43 -8.30
N GLY A 75 -3.44 4.81 -8.58
CA GLY A 75 -2.51 5.31 -7.56
C GLY A 75 -2.46 6.83 -7.44
N SER A 76 -3.28 7.56 -8.19
CA SER A 76 -3.32 9.02 -8.10
C SER A 76 -3.87 9.50 -6.76
N PRO A 77 -3.41 10.66 -6.23
CA PRO A 77 -3.87 11.18 -4.96
C PRO A 77 -5.40 11.29 -4.86
N ALA A 78 -6.05 11.72 -5.94
CA ALA A 78 -7.51 11.85 -5.98
C ALA A 78 -8.21 10.49 -5.80
N VAL A 79 -7.80 9.45 -6.54
CA VAL A 79 -8.40 8.11 -6.45
C VAL A 79 -8.09 7.48 -5.10
N VAL A 80 -6.89 7.67 -4.56
CA VAL A 80 -6.52 7.19 -3.23
C VAL A 80 -7.40 7.81 -2.14
N VAL A 81 -7.61 9.12 -2.16
CA VAL A 81 -8.48 9.81 -1.20
C VAL A 81 -9.93 9.37 -1.35
N LEU A 82 -10.47 9.38 -2.57
CA LEU A 82 -11.86 8.94 -2.82
C LEU A 82 -12.08 7.48 -2.41
N GLY A 83 -11.15 6.58 -2.74
CA GLY A 83 -11.20 5.19 -2.34
C GLY A 83 -11.14 5.02 -0.82
N SER A 84 -10.28 5.79 -0.14
CA SER A 84 -10.20 5.79 1.32
C SER A 84 -11.51 6.25 1.97
N VAL A 85 -12.12 7.31 1.46
CA VAL A 85 -13.43 7.79 1.93
C VAL A 85 -14.53 6.75 1.69
N ALA A 86 -14.56 6.13 0.51
CA ALA A 86 -15.54 5.08 0.20
C ALA A 86 -15.40 3.86 1.14
N LEU A 87 -14.18 3.39 1.37
CA LEU A 87 -13.91 2.27 2.29
C LEU A 87 -14.27 2.65 3.74
N ALA A 88 -13.97 3.88 4.16
CA ALA A 88 -14.37 4.38 5.47
C ALA A 88 -15.89 4.45 5.61
N GLY A 89 -16.60 4.88 4.57
CA GLY A 89 -18.07 4.86 4.52
C GLY A 89 -18.65 3.46 4.70
N VAL A 90 -18.12 2.47 3.99
CA VAL A 90 -18.50 1.06 4.16
C VAL A 90 -18.24 0.57 5.58
N ALA A 91 -17.07 0.88 6.15
CA ALA A 91 -16.72 0.51 7.52
C ALA A 91 -17.61 1.21 8.56
N ALA A 92 -17.98 2.47 8.34
CA ALA A 92 -18.88 3.25 9.19
C ALA A 92 -20.30 2.67 9.19
N GLY A 93 -20.84 2.33 8.04
CA GLY A 93 -22.15 1.67 7.92
C GLY A 93 -22.20 0.35 8.67
N ARG A 94 -21.06 -0.32 8.86
CA ARG A 94 -20.92 -1.55 9.66
C ARG A 94 -20.50 -1.28 11.10
N ARG A 95 -20.40 -0.02 11.53
CA ARG A 95 -19.99 0.42 12.88
C ARG A 95 -18.58 -0.07 13.29
N TRP A 96 -17.67 -0.23 12.33
CA TRP A 96 -16.31 -0.69 12.56
C TRP A 96 -15.37 0.51 12.79
N ARG A 97 -15.40 1.11 13.95
CA ARG A 97 -14.67 2.36 14.26
C ARG A 97 -13.17 2.30 13.92
N ARG A 98 -12.49 1.19 14.25
CA ARG A 98 -11.05 1.02 13.92
C ARG A 98 -10.83 0.94 12.41
N ALA A 99 -11.68 0.19 11.72
CA ALA A 99 -11.62 0.08 10.27
C ALA A 99 -11.88 1.41 9.57
N VAL A 100 -12.76 2.25 10.11
CA VAL A 100 -12.97 3.62 9.60
C VAL A 100 -11.68 4.43 9.68
N ALA A 101 -11.00 4.42 10.83
CA ALA A 101 -9.75 5.17 11.00
C ALA A 101 -8.66 4.67 10.04
N VAL A 102 -8.45 3.35 9.95
CA VAL A 102 -7.45 2.77 9.05
C VAL A 102 -7.80 3.01 7.57
N ALA A 103 -9.07 2.84 7.18
CA ALA A 103 -9.52 3.09 5.82
C ALA A 103 -9.30 4.56 5.40
N LEU A 104 -9.61 5.49 6.31
CA LEU A 104 -9.51 6.91 6.01
C LEU A 104 -8.06 7.43 5.98
N LEU A 105 -7.19 6.88 6.83
CA LEU A 105 -5.88 7.45 7.08
C LEU A 105 -4.73 6.70 6.41
N ALA A 106 -4.81 5.35 6.28
CA ALA A 106 -3.63 4.58 5.94
C ALA A 106 -3.05 4.89 4.55
N ALA A 107 -3.87 4.91 3.51
CA ALA A 107 -3.38 5.16 2.17
C ALA A 107 -2.99 6.64 1.95
N PRO A 108 -3.76 7.65 2.41
CA PRO A 108 -3.32 9.04 2.35
C PRO A 108 -2.02 9.31 3.13
N LEU A 109 -1.85 8.74 4.33
CA LEU A 109 -0.63 8.91 5.10
C LEU A 109 0.57 8.20 4.46
N ALA A 110 0.38 7.05 3.82
CA ALA A 110 1.44 6.39 3.05
C ALA A 110 1.91 7.27 1.89
N GLY A 111 0.97 7.88 1.16
CA GLY A 111 1.26 8.84 0.11
C GLY A 111 1.99 10.08 0.65
N ALA A 112 1.50 10.66 1.73
CA ALA A 112 2.11 11.82 2.37
C ALA A 112 3.53 11.50 2.89
N ALA A 113 3.74 10.35 3.52
CA ALA A 113 5.06 9.91 3.96
C ALA A 113 6.02 9.75 2.78
N THR A 114 5.54 9.23 1.65
CA THR A 114 6.34 9.13 0.42
C THR A 114 6.74 10.51 -0.09
N GLU A 115 5.79 11.42 -0.29
CA GLU A 115 6.04 12.69 -0.98
C GLU A 115 6.78 13.71 -0.08
N PHE A 116 6.40 13.81 1.17
CA PHE A 116 6.88 14.88 2.05
C PHE A 116 8.00 14.47 3.01
N LEU A 117 8.21 13.14 3.22
CA LEU A 117 9.25 12.67 4.12
C LEU A 117 10.33 11.87 3.36
N LEU A 118 9.96 10.76 2.70
CA LEU A 118 10.95 9.83 2.15
C LEU A 118 11.66 10.40 0.91
N LYS A 119 10.93 11.01 0.00
CA LYS A 119 11.52 11.62 -1.21
C LYS A 119 12.56 12.69 -0.89
N PRO A 120 12.27 13.69 -0.04
CA PRO A 120 13.27 14.69 0.34
C PRO A 120 14.45 14.09 1.12
N LEU A 121 14.16 13.13 2.03
CA LEU A 121 15.20 12.52 2.88
C LEU A 121 16.21 11.70 2.07
N ILE A 122 15.73 10.93 1.09
CA ILE A 122 16.59 10.07 0.26
C ILE A 122 17.23 10.87 -0.87
N GLY A 123 16.52 11.85 -1.42
CA GLY A 123 17.08 12.85 -2.35
C GLY A 123 17.41 12.35 -3.74
N VAL A 124 16.93 11.15 -4.14
CA VAL A 124 17.25 10.53 -5.44
C VAL A 124 16.33 11.03 -6.54
N ARG A 125 16.92 11.51 -7.65
CA ARG A 125 16.21 11.95 -8.86
C ARG A 125 16.42 10.96 -9.99
N LYS A 126 15.44 10.83 -10.87
CA LYS A 126 15.58 10.00 -12.06
C LYS A 126 16.55 10.62 -13.06
N ASP A 127 16.39 11.93 -13.28
CA ASP A 127 17.21 12.74 -14.17
C ASP A 127 17.58 14.05 -13.46
N PRO A 128 18.69 14.73 -13.86
CA PRO A 128 19.04 16.04 -13.36
C PRO A 128 17.88 17.05 -13.58
N GLY A 129 17.48 17.72 -12.50
CA GLY A 129 16.36 18.68 -12.55
C GLY A 129 14.96 18.08 -12.43
N ALA A 130 14.79 16.74 -12.57
CA ALA A 130 13.51 16.09 -12.36
C ALA A 130 13.12 16.08 -10.87
N PRO A 131 11.82 15.92 -10.53
CA PRO A 131 11.38 15.65 -9.17
C PRO A 131 12.02 14.39 -8.60
N TYR A 132 12.05 14.26 -7.27
CA TYR A 132 12.51 13.04 -6.60
C TYR A 132 11.71 11.82 -7.04
N GLY A 133 12.42 10.75 -7.43
CA GLY A 133 11.82 9.53 -7.99
C GLY A 133 11.47 8.48 -6.93
N PHE A 134 12.35 8.27 -5.97
CA PHE A 134 12.23 7.19 -4.99
C PHE A 134 11.67 7.66 -3.65
N PRO A 135 10.71 6.93 -3.06
CA PRO A 135 9.91 5.83 -3.66
C PRO A 135 8.78 6.35 -4.57
N SER A 136 8.15 5.43 -5.34
CA SER A 136 7.04 5.77 -6.23
C SER A 136 5.75 6.09 -5.47
N GLY A 137 5.24 7.32 -5.57
CA GLY A 137 3.99 7.74 -4.92
C GLY A 137 2.73 7.03 -5.46
N HIS A 138 2.62 6.84 -6.78
CA HIS A 138 1.50 6.11 -7.37
C HIS A 138 1.46 4.65 -6.92
N THR A 139 2.62 3.99 -6.90
CA THR A 139 2.69 2.61 -6.38
C THR A 139 2.33 2.55 -4.90
N THR A 140 2.87 3.48 -4.09
CA THR A 140 2.54 3.57 -2.66
C THR A 140 1.04 3.71 -2.44
N GLY A 141 0.40 4.64 -3.14
CA GLY A 141 -1.04 4.89 -2.99
C GLY A 141 -1.90 3.69 -3.39
N ALA A 142 -1.65 3.11 -4.57
CA ALA A 142 -2.40 1.95 -5.06
C ALA A 142 -2.23 0.73 -4.15
N VAL A 143 -0.99 0.42 -3.74
CA VAL A 143 -0.71 -0.73 -2.86
C VAL A 143 -1.28 -0.50 -1.46
N ALA A 144 -1.18 0.71 -0.90
CA ALA A 144 -1.77 1.01 0.39
C ALA A 144 -3.28 0.84 0.38
N LEU A 145 -3.97 1.32 -0.66
CA LEU A 145 -5.41 1.14 -0.81
C LEU A 145 -5.79 -0.34 -0.93
N ALA A 146 -5.04 -1.11 -1.73
CA ALA A 146 -5.24 -2.56 -1.86
C ALA A 146 -5.02 -3.30 -0.53
N LEU A 147 -3.98 -2.95 0.22
CA LEU A 147 -3.72 -3.54 1.53
C LEU A 147 -4.81 -3.20 2.55
N VAL A 148 -5.35 -1.97 2.53
CA VAL A 148 -6.51 -1.61 3.35
C VAL A 148 -7.70 -2.52 3.01
N ILE A 149 -8.00 -2.73 1.73
CA ILE A 149 -9.06 -3.66 1.29
C ILE A 149 -8.80 -5.06 1.85
N VAL A 150 -7.58 -5.59 1.68
CA VAL A 150 -7.20 -6.92 2.20
C VAL A 150 -7.40 -6.99 3.71
N VAL A 151 -6.90 -6.00 4.48
CA VAL A 151 -7.06 -5.96 5.94
C VAL A 151 -8.54 -5.93 6.32
N LEU A 152 -9.39 -5.17 5.62
CA LEU A 152 -10.83 -5.12 5.89
C LEU A 152 -11.55 -6.44 5.57
N LEU A 153 -11.04 -7.23 4.63
CA LEU A 153 -11.60 -8.51 4.20
C LEU A 153 -11.07 -9.70 5.00
N LEU A 154 -10.10 -9.53 5.91
CA LEU A 154 -9.60 -10.63 6.73
C LEU A 154 -10.72 -11.26 7.57
N PRO A 155 -10.75 -12.60 7.71
CA PRO A 155 -11.76 -13.28 8.51
C PRO A 155 -11.63 -12.92 9.99
N ARG A 156 -12.75 -12.60 10.63
CA ARG A 156 -12.81 -12.26 12.05
C ARG A 156 -13.98 -12.98 12.71
N PRO A 157 -13.82 -13.50 13.95
CA PRO A 157 -14.91 -14.17 14.67
C PRO A 157 -16.16 -13.29 14.73
N GLY A 158 -17.31 -13.86 14.39
CA GLY A 158 -18.62 -13.18 14.44
C GLY A 158 -18.80 -12.02 13.43
N MET A 159 -17.98 -11.93 12.37
CA MET A 159 -18.18 -11.02 11.24
C MET A 159 -18.67 -11.77 10.01
N HIS A 160 -19.86 -11.39 9.54
CA HIS A 160 -20.40 -11.89 8.26
C HIS A 160 -19.98 -10.93 7.13
N LEU A 161 -18.90 -11.30 6.41
CA LEU A 161 -18.35 -10.54 5.27
C LEU A 161 -18.74 -11.17 3.91
N GLY A 162 -19.72 -12.06 3.92
CA GLY A 162 -20.05 -12.86 2.75
C GLY A 162 -19.14 -14.09 2.57
N PRO A 163 -19.27 -14.81 1.44
CA PRO A 163 -18.50 -16.01 1.14
C PRO A 163 -16.99 -15.76 1.13
N ALA A 164 -16.22 -16.73 1.60
CA ALA A 164 -14.75 -16.64 1.62
C ALA A 164 -14.18 -16.45 0.21
N SER A 165 -14.74 -17.11 -0.79
CA SER A 165 -14.35 -16.98 -2.20
C SER A 165 -14.48 -15.55 -2.71
N VAL A 166 -15.57 -14.85 -2.40
CA VAL A 166 -15.76 -13.44 -2.80
C VAL A 166 -14.73 -12.53 -2.13
N ARG A 167 -14.46 -12.73 -0.85
CA ARG A 167 -13.45 -11.94 -0.13
C ARG A 167 -12.04 -12.14 -0.71
N VAL A 168 -11.68 -13.38 -0.99
CA VAL A 168 -10.40 -13.71 -1.61
C VAL A 168 -10.33 -13.10 -3.01
N ALA A 169 -11.37 -13.25 -3.83
CA ALA A 169 -11.42 -12.67 -5.17
C ALA A 169 -11.25 -11.14 -5.16
N LEU A 170 -11.94 -10.44 -4.25
CA LEU A 170 -11.81 -8.98 -4.11
C LEU A 170 -10.41 -8.58 -3.63
N GLY A 171 -9.82 -9.29 -2.68
CA GLY A 171 -8.46 -9.04 -2.21
C GLY A 171 -7.42 -9.26 -3.30
N VAL A 172 -7.54 -10.36 -4.05
CA VAL A 172 -6.66 -10.66 -5.19
C VAL A 172 -6.82 -9.61 -6.29
N LEU A 173 -8.04 -9.23 -6.65
CA LEU A 173 -8.29 -8.18 -7.64
C LEU A 173 -7.63 -6.87 -7.24
N ALA A 174 -7.78 -6.44 -5.98
CA ALA A 174 -7.15 -5.22 -5.49
C ALA A 174 -5.62 -5.28 -5.59
N LEU A 175 -5.01 -6.41 -5.22
CA LEU A 175 -3.56 -6.59 -5.34
C LEU A 175 -3.08 -6.65 -6.79
N VAL A 176 -3.82 -7.29 -7.68
CA VAL A 176 -3.51 -7.34 -9.12
C VAL A 176 -3.56 -5.94 -9.74
N LEU A 177 -4.58 -5.14 -9.40
CA LEU A 177 -4.69 -3.77 -9.88
C LEU A 177 -3.54 -2.89 -9.34
N ALA A 178 -3.15 -3.05 -8.08
CA ALA A 178 -2.02 -2.34 -7.50
C ALA A 178 -0.67 -2.76 -8.14
N ALA A 179 -0.47 -4.05 -8.40
CA ALA A 179 0.68 -4.55 -9.15
C ALA A 179 0.69 -4.01 -10.59
N GLY A 180 -0.48 -3.97 -11.24
CA GLY A 180 -0.66 -3.35 -12.54
C GLY A 180 -0.26 -1.87 -12.54
N THR A 181 -0.60 -1.11 -11.49
CA THR A 181 -0.15 0.28 -11.32
C THR A 181 1.38 0.35 -11.24
N ALA A 182 2.04 -0.52 -10.45
CA ALA A 182 3.49 -0.57 -10.33
C ALA A 182 4.17 -0.86 -11.67
N VAL A 183 3.65 -1.83 -12.43
CA VAL A 183 4.14 -2.13 -13.79
C VAL A 183 3.90 -0.94 -14.75
N ALA A 184 2.73 -0.32 -14.67
CA ALA A 184 2.35 0.76 -15.57
C ALA A 184 3.24 2.00 -15.40
N VAL A 185 3.60 2.40 -14.17
CA VAL A 185 4.48 3.56 -13.95
C VAL A 185 5.90 3.32 -14.48
N VAL A 186 6.38 2.07 -14.47
CA VAL A 186 7.66 1.69 -15.08
C VAL A 186 7.56 1.67 -16.60
N ALA A 187 6.55 0.98 -17.14
CA ALA A 187 6.36 0.84 -18.60
C ALA A 187 6.13 2.19 -19.31
N LEU A 188 5.53 3.17 -18.62
CA LEU A 188 5.38 4.54 -19.11
C LEU A 188 6.62 5.41 -18.89
N GLY A 189 7.65 4.90 -18.23
CA GLY A 189 8.88 5.62 -17.95
C GLY A 189 8.78 6.66 -16.84
N TYR A 190 7.72 6.64 -16.01
CA TYR A 190 7.56 7.59 -14.91
C TYR A 190 8.49 7.28 -13.73
N HIS A 191 8.71 6.00 -13.44
CA HIS A 191 9.52 5.50 -12.34
C HIS A 191 10.44 4.36 -12.80
N ARG A 192 11.47 4.05 -12.00
CA ARG A 192 12.28 2.84 -12.13
C ARG A 192 11.61 1.68 -11.38
N THR A 193 12.01 0.46 -11.71
CA THR A 193 11.53 -0.74 -10.99
C THR A 193 11.84 -0.66 -9.49
N THR A 194 13.03 -0.23 -9.09
CA THR A 194 13.38 -0.03 -7.67
C THR A 194 12.51 1.00 -6.96
N ASP A 195 12.07 2.06 -7.66
CA ASP A 195 11.16 3.06 -7.09
C ASP A 195 9.82 2.42 -6.71
N THR A 196 9.33 1.48 -7.53
CA THR A 196 8.07 0.76 -7.24
C THR A 196 8.22 -0.20 -6.07
N VAL A 197 9.36 -0.89 -5.95
CA VAL A 197 9.65 -1.76 -4.78
C VAL A 197 9.67 -0.92 -3.50
N GLY A 198 10.30 0.25 -3.52
CA GLY A 198 10.25 1.21 -2.40
C GLY A 198 8.83 1.67 -2.07
N GLY A 199 8.01 1.91 -3.10
CA GLY A 199 6.59 2.26 -2.93
C GLY A 199 5.77 1.15 -2.26
N VAL A 200 5.96 -0.11 -2.66
CA VAL A 200 5.35 -1.29 -2.02
C VAL A 200 5.77 -1.37 -0.55
N ALA A 201 7.07 -1.27 -0.27
CA ALA A 201 7.60 -1.33 1.09
C ALA A 201 7.01 -0.21 1.98
N THR A 202 6.93 1.02 1.48
CA THR A 202 6.31 2.14 2.19
C THR A 202 4.84 1.88 2.51
N ALA A 203 4.07 1.37 1.54
CA ALA A 203 2.66 1.04 1.74
C ALA A 203 2.46 -0.02 2.83
N VAL A 204 3.24 -1.10 2.80
CA VAL A 204 3.20 -2.18 3.81
C VAL A 204 3.52 -1.62 5.20
N LEU A 205 4.58 -0.82 5.33
CA LEU A 205 4.99 -0.22 6.60
C LEU A 205 3.88 0.61 7.21
N VAL A 206 3.30 1.52 6.45
CA VAL A 206 2.31 2.47 6.98
C VAL A 206 0.98 1.78 7.27
N VAL A 207 0.48 0.92 6.37
CA VAL A 207 -0.82 0.25 6.56
C VAL A 207 -0.79 -0.69 7.74
N LEU A 208 0.26 -1.52 7.87
CA LEU A 208 0.37 -2.47 8.98
C LEU A 208 0.61 -1.78 10.31
N ALA A 209 1.44 -0.71 10.34
CA ALA A 209 1.63 0.10 11.55
C ALA A 209 0.32 0.72 12.03
N LEU A 210 -0.46 1.33 11.13
CA LEU A 210 -1.75 1.93 11.51
C LEU A 210 -2.78 0.88 11.94
N ALA A 211 -2.82 -0.29 11.29
CA ALA A 211 -3.68 -1.38 11.73
C ALA A 211 -3.32 -1.87 13.14
N ALA A 212 -2.02 -2.02 13.43
CA ALA A 212 -1.54 -2.41 14.76
C ALA A 212 -1.84 -1.34 15.81
N VAL A 213 -1.57 -0.06 15.52
CA VAL A 213 -1.90 1.06 16.43
C VAL A 213 -3.39 1.13 16.73
N ALA A 214 -4.23 0.97 15.72
CA ALA A 214 -5.69 0.95 15.90
C ALA A 214 -6.15 -0.22 16.78
N ASP A 215 -5.44 -1.35 16.72
CA ASP A 215 -5.73 -2.51 17.58
C ASP A 215 -5.26 -2.31 19.03
N LEU A 216 -4.12 -1.65 19.23
CA LEU A 216 -3.56 -1.37 20.56
C LEU A 216 -4.33 -0.28 21.30
N ALA A 217 -4.76 0.78 20.62
CA ALA A 217 -5.47 1.93 21.22
C ALA A 217 -6.76 1.57 21.97
N VAL A 218 -7.32 0.39 21.76
CA VAL A 218 -8.55 -0.06 22.43
C VAL A 218 -8.29 -1.16 23.47
N ALA A 219 -7.09 -1.75 23.49
CA ALA A 219 -6.73 -2.72 24.54
C ALA A 219 -6.56 -2.04 25.92
N HIS A 220 -6.43 -0.70 25.93
CA HIS A 220 -6.21 0.10 27.14
C HIS A 220 -7.48 0.85 27.63
N ARG A 221 -8.66 0.57 27.05
CA ARG A 221 -9.97 1.09 27.52
C ARG A 221 -10.88 -0.06 27.96
#